data_f32521855d8fa7476c798bc33ed35dd1
#
_entry.id   f32521855d8fa7476c798bc33ed35dd1
#
_cell.length_a   1.000
_cell.length_b   1.000
_cell.length_c   1.000
_cell.angle_alpha   90.00
_cell.angle_beta   90.00
_cell.angle_gamma   90.00
#
_symmetry.space_group_name_H-M   'P 1'
#
loop_
_entity.id
_entity.type
_entity.pdbx_description
1 polymer ?
#
loop_
_entity_poly.entity_id
_entity_poly.type
_entity_poly.pdbx_seq_one_letter_code
_entity_poly.pdbx_strand_id
1 'polypeptide(L)'
;MIVTAFTLANDSIRLTNKLAEEYKEIFLEDTDLRDKSIKRFPAVLLGRLGTSTKFAHQGYGSAVMDFIKNLFRENNKTGCRFIIVDALNNADTLHYYERNGFRYLVEDERLEAKYVGIGVGRLPLHTRLMYFDLLNMEIVEE
;
A
#
# COMPACT_ATOMS: atom_id res chain seq x y z
N MET A 1 -17.29 -4.44 21.94
CA MET A 1 -15.98 -5.13 21.90
C MET A 1 -15.32 -4.87 20.54
N ILE A 2 -14.06 -4.47 20.58
CA ILE A 2 -13.32 -4.19 19.34
C ILE A 2 -12.59 -5.47 18.90
N VAL A 3 -12.88 -5.95 17.69
CA VAL A 3 -12.23 -7.13 17.10
C VAL A 3 -11.00 -6.69 16.29
N THR A 4 -11.17 -5.69 15.44
CA THR A 4 -10.11 -5.15 14.60
C THR A 4 -10.22 -3.63 14.56
N ALA A 5 -9.10 -2.96 14.56
CA ALA A 5 -9.02 -1.51 14.43
C ALA A 5 -7.99 -1.10 13.39
N PHE A 6 -8.23 0.01 12.70
CA PHE A 6 -7.32 0.58 11.73
C PHE A 6 -7.48 2.09 11.64
N THR A 7 -6.50 2.75 11.04
CA THR A 7 -6.57 4.18 10.73
C THR A 7 -6.34 4.41 9.25
N LEU A 8 -6.94 5.45 8.71
CA LEU A 8 -6.76 5.87 7.32
C LEU A 8 -6.35 7.34 7.29
N ALA A 9 -5.40 7.67 6.45
CA ALA A 9 -4.94 9.04 6.24
C ALA A 9 -4.69 9.30 4.76
N ASN A 10 -4.91 10.53 4.32
CA ASN A 10 -4.53 10.93 2.97
C ASN A 10 -3.01 10.98 2.87
N ASP A 11 -2.47 10.47 1.77
CA ASP A 11 -1.05 10.43 1.51
C ASP A 11 -0.81 10.48 -0.01
N SER A 12 0.43 10.29 -0.42
CA SER A 12 0.80 10.25 -1.82
C SER A 12 1.99 9.33 -2.05
N ILE A 13 2.03 8.71 -3.21
CA ILE A 13 3.22 8.00 -3.69
C ILE A 13 4.06 8.99 -4.50
N ARG A 14 5.29 9.20 -4.06
CA ARG A 14 6.25 10.03 -4.77
C ARG A 14 6.93 9.22 -5.87
N LEU A 15 6.85 9.73 -7.09
CA LEU A 15 7.48 9.10 -8.24
C LEU A 15 8.91 9.61 -8.40
N THR A 16 9.90 8.74 -8.23
CA THR A 16 11.29 9.02 -8.59
C THR A 16 11.56 8.51 -10.01
N ASN A 17 12.60 9.00 -10.67
CA ASN A 17 12.95 8.55 -12.03
C ASN A 17 13.11 7.03 -12.09
N LYS A 18 13.70 6.43 -11.07
CA LYS A 18 13.92 4.99 -11.01
C LYS A 18 12.61 4.22 -10.82
N LEU A 19 11.73 4.73 -9.96
CA LEU A 19 10.41 4.16 -9.74
C LEU A 19 9.53 4.30 -10.98
N ALA A 20 9.65 5.40 -11.70
CA ALA A 20 8.94 5.65 -12.94
C ALA A 20 9.31 4.63 -14.03
N GLU A 21 10.58 4.24 -14.13
CA GLU A 21 11.02 3.22 -15.07
C GLU A 21 10.47 1.84 -14.70
N GLU A 22 10.51 1.48 -13.43
CA GLU A 22 10.04 0.19 -12.92
C GLU A 22 8.53 0.01 -13.08
N TYR A 23 7.76 1.08 -12.89
CA TYR A 23 6.28 1.05 -12.93
C TYR A 23 5.70 1.84 -14.10
N LYS A 24 6.41 1.89 -15.21
CA LYS A 24 6.04 2.66 -16.40
C LYS A 24 4.61 2.39 -16.87
N GLU A 25 4.20 1.14 -16.87
CA GLU A 25 2.87 0.74 -17.30
C GLU A 25 1.78 1.19 -16.34
N ILE A 26 2.05 1.16 -15.03
CA ILE A 26 1.07 1.49 -14.00
C ILE A 26 0.86 3.01 -13.91
N PHE A 27 1.95 3.78 -13.95
CA PHE A 27 1.90 5.21 -13.68
C PHE A 27 1.79 6.08 -14.93
N LEU A 28 2.11 5.56 -16.12
CA LEU A 28 2.21 6.35 -17.34
C LEU A 28 1.02 6.20 -18.30
N GLU A 29 0.27 5.12 -18.24
CA GLU A 29 -0.83 4.89 -19.18
C GLU A 29 -2.04 5.82 -18.94
N ASP A 30 -2.29 6.22 -17.68
CA ASP A 30 -3.47 7.00 -17.31
C ASP A 30 -3.20 8.50 -17.08
N THR A 31 -1.97 8.92 -17.14
CA THR A 31 -1.62 10.32 -16.93
C THR A 31 -0.82 10.84 -18.11
N ASP A 32 -1.27 11.94 -18.67
CA ASP A 32 -0.49 12.70 -19.63
C ASP A 32 0.73 13.31 -18.90
N LEU A 33 1.72 12.45 -18.61
CA LEU A 33 2.95 12.82 -17.94
C LEU A 33 3.87 13.69 -18.82
N ARG A 34 3.34 14.29 -19.89
CA ARG A 34 4.03 15.38 -20.57
C ARG A 34 4.26 16.55 -19.62
N ASP A 35 3.46 16.63 -18.57
CA ASP A 35 3.74 17.57 -17.50
C ASP A 35 4.70 16.92 -16.50
N LYS A 36 5.98 17.23 -16.66
CA LYS A 36 7.07 16.77 -15.78
C LYS A 36 6.95 17.23 -14.32
N SER A 37 5.89 17.98 -13.98
CA SER A 37 5.66 18.51 -12.66
C SER A 37 4.92 17.53 -11.74
N ILE A 38 4.19 16.55 -12.27
CA ILE A 38 3.42 15.61 -11.45
C ILE A 38 4.32 14.45 -11.03
N LYS A 39 4.86 14.55 -9.83
CA LYS A 39 5.74 13.53 -9.24
C LYS A 39 5.09 12.78 -8.07
N ARG A 40 3.80 13.00 -7.83
CA ARG A 40 3.07 12.40 -6.72
C ARG A 40 1.70 11.90 -7.17
N PHE A 41 1.32 10.73 -6.70
CA PHE A 41 0.00 10.14 -6.94
C PHE A 41 -0.78 10.06 -5.65
N PRO A 42 -2.06 10.51 -5.62
CA PRO A 42 -2.88 10.38 -4.43
C PRO A 42 -3.03 8.94 -3.97
N ALA A 43 -2.87 8.73 -2.69
CA ALA A 43 -3.00 7.43 -2.05
C ALA A 43 -3.67 7.59 -0.68
N VAL A 44 -4.17 6.52 -0.13
CA VAL A 44 -4.59 6.45 1.26
C VAL A 44 -3.61 5.59 2.04
N LEU A 45 -3.13 6.11 3.16
CA LEU A 45 -2.26 5.37 4.06
C LEU A 45 -3.11 4.60 5.06
N LEU A 46 -2.99 3.29 5.03
CA LEU A 46 -3.55 2.40 6.04
C LEU A 46 -2.54 2.28 7.17
N GLY A 47 -2.90 2.75 8.35
CA GLY A 47 -2.05 2.69 9.54
C GLY A 47 -2.71 1.92 10.66
N ARG A 48 -1.89 1.46 11.58
CA ARG A 48 -2.31 0.86 12.86
C ARG A 48 -3.35 -0.26 12.72
N LEU A 49 -3.25 -1.07 11.67
CA LEU A 49 -4.11 -2.23 11.52
C LEU A 49 -3.74 -3.29 12.55
N GLY A 50 -4.67 -3.63 13.40
CA GLY A 50 -4.49 -4.66 14.40
C GLY A 50 -5.78 -5.38 14.72
N THR A 51 -5.68 -6.69 14.93
CA THR A 51 -6.79 -7.53 15.39
C THR A 51 -6.55 -7.91 16.83
N SER A 52 -7.61 -7.87 17.67
CA SER A 52 -7.53 -8.34 19.03
C SER A 52 -6.98 -9.76 19.09
N THR A 53 -6.05 -10.03 20.00
CA THR A 53 -5.43 -11.35 20.15
C THR A 53 -6.46 -12.45 20.39
N LYS A 54 -7.60 -12.13 21.03
CA LYS A 54 -8.72 -13.04 21.23
C LYS A 54 -9.34 -13.53 19.91
N PHE A 55 -9.24 -12.75 18.84
CA PHE A 55 -9.83 -13.05 17.53
C PHE A 55 -8.78 -13.25 16.42
N ALA A 56 -7.51 -13.30 16.79
CA ALA A 56 -6.43 -13.52 15.84
C ALA A 56 -6.57 -14.88 15.13
N HIS A 57 -6.11 -14.92 13.87
CA HIS A 57 -6.12 -16.12 13.02
C HIS A 57 -7.51 -16.69 12.69
N GLN A 58 -8.56 -15.88 12.75
CA GLN A 58 -9.92 -16.28 12.41
C GLN A 58 -10.44 -15.65 11.11
N GLY A 59 -9.55 -15.08 10.29
CA GLY A 59 -9.91 -14.47 9.01
C GLY A 59 -10.45 -13.04 9.10
N TYR A 60 -10.53 -12.44 10.27
CA TYR A 60 -11.01 -11.07 10.43
C TYR A 60 -10.13 -10.04 9.74
N GLY A 61 -8.81 -10.24 9.73
CA GLY A 61 -7.89 -9.34 9.06
C GLY A 61 -8.14 -9.25 7.57
N SER A 62 -8.37 -10.37 6.89
CA SER A 62 -8.70 -10.40 5.46
C SER A 62 -10.08 -9.82 5.17
N ALA A 63 -11.07 -10.08 6.03
CA ALA A 63 -12.39 -9.50 5.90
C ALA A 63 -12.36 -7.97 6.02
N VAL A 64 -11.59 -7.44 6.95
CA VAL A 64 -11.40 -5.99 7.12
C VAL A 64 -10.67 -5.38 5.92
N MET A 65 -9.68 -6.08 5.39
CA MET A 65 -8.97 -5.60 4.20
C MET A 65 -9.90 -5.51 2.99
N ASP A 66 -10.76 -6.49 2.78
CA ASP A 66 -11.76 -6.46 1.73
C ASP A 66 -12.74 -5.29 1.92
N PHE A 67 -13.16 -5.03 3.14
CA PHE A 67 -13.99 -3.87 3.47
C PHE A 67 -13.29 -2.56 3.12
N ILE A 68 -12.02 -2.40 3.49
CA ILE A 68 -11.26 -1.18 3.20
C ILE A 68 -11.12 -0.97 1.68
N LYS A 69 -10.79 -2.01 0.94
CA LYS A 69 -10.70 -1.94 -0.52
C LYS A 69 -12.01 -1.53 -1.16
N ASN A 70 -13.11 -2.11 -0.74
CA ASN A 70 -14.44 -1.80 -1.26
C ASN A 70 -14.87 -0.37 -0.91
N LEU A 71 -14.48 0.13 0.25
CA LEU A 71 -14.76 1.51 0.66
C LEU A 71 -14.19 2.53 -0.34
N PHE A 72 -12.99 2.29 -0.84
CA PHE A 72 -12.33 3.17 -1.81
C PHE A 72 -12.67 2.85 -3.26
N ARG A 73 -13.21 1.69 -3.54
CA ARG A 73 -13.62 1.30 -4.89
C ARG A 73 -14.98 1.88 -5.27
N GLU A 74 -15.99 1.78 -4.40
CA GLU A 74 -17.37 2.11 -4.74
C GLU A 74 -17.72 3.59 -4.58
N ASN A 75 -17.18 4.25 -3.57
CA ASN A 75 -17.43 5.68 -3.28
C ASN A 75 -16.15 6.38 -2.91
N ASN A 76 -15.18 6.40 -3.83
CA ASN A 76 -13.88 6.98 -3.57
C ASN A 76 -13.96 8.52 -3.53
N LYS A 77 -14.22 9.06 -2.34
CA LYS A 77 -14.28 10.51 -2.10
C LYS A 77 -12.91 11.20 -2.14
N THR A 78 -11.83 10.43 -2.04
CA THR A 78 -10.46 10.97 -2.03
C THR A 78 -9.84 11.03 -3.41
N GLY A 79 -10.41 10.32 -4.39
CA GLY A 79 -9.83 10.20 -5.72
C GLY A 79 -8.52 9.42 -5.75
N CYS A 80 -8.19 8.69 -4.70
CA CYS A 80 -6.94 7.92 -4.65
C CYS A 80 -7.05 6.64 -5.48
N ARG A 81 -5.94 6.26 -6.13
CA ARG A 81 -5.82 5.01 -6.85
C ARG A 81 -5.18 3.92 -6.01
N PHE A 82 -4.36 4.30 -5.03
CA PHE A 82 -3.53 3.36 -4.29
C PHE A 82 -3.87 3.37 -2.81
N ILE A 83 -3.84 2.18 -2.20
CA ILE A 83 -3.74 2.02 -0.76
C ILE A 83 -2.28 1.69 -0.46
N ILE A 84 -1.66 2.45 0.44
CA ILE A 84 -0.28 2.20 0.87
C ILE A 84 -0.24 1.83 2.33
N VAL A 85 0.79 1.09 2.72
CA VAL A 85 1.00 0.65 4.09
C VAL A 85 2.49 0.59 4.40
N ASP A 86 2.85 1.00 5.61
CA ASP A 86 4.15 0.71 6.20
C ASP A 86 4.03 -0.60 6.98
N ALA A 87 4.30 -1.70 6.31
CA ALA A 87 4.18 -3.03 6.90
C ALA A 87 5.36 -3.35 7.80
N LEU A 88 5.12 -3.85 9.01
CA LEU A 88 6.19 -4.34 9.86
C LEU A 88 7.02 -5.38 9.10
N ASN A 89 8.34 -5.22 9.14
CA ASN A 89 9.26 -6.05 8.37
C ASN A 89 9.50 -7.40 9.05
N ASN A 90 8.44 -8.19 9.15
CA ASN A 90 8.49 -9.57 9.61
C ASN A 90 7.70 -10.47 8.68
N ALA A 91 8.02 -11.75 8.68
CA ALA A 91 7.45 -12.71 7.74
C ALA A 91 5.93 -12.79 7.79
N ASP A 92 5.34 -12.80 8.98
CA ASP A 92 3.88 -12.95 9.14
C ASP A 92 3.13 -11.73 8.61
N THR A 93 3.59 -10.53 8.94
CA THR A 93 2.96 -9.29 8.50
C THR A 93 3.09 -9.10 6.99
N LEU A 94 4.29 -9.30 6.43
CA LEU A 94 4.52 -9.16 5.00
C LEU A 94 3.69 -10.17 4.23
N HIS A 95 3.63 -11.41 4.69
CA HIS A 95 2.82 -12.45 4.07
C HIS A 95 1.31 -12.11 4.10
N TYR A 96 0.83 -11.53 5.20
CA TYR A 96 -0.55 -11.07 5.30
C TYR A 96 -0.88 -10.05 4.19
N TYR A 97 -0.05 -9.04 4.00
CA TYR A 97 -0.28 -8.04 2.95
C TYR A 97 -0.14 -8.61 1.55
N GLU A 98 0.87 -9.46 1.32
CA GLU A 98 1.04 -10.14 0.02
C GLU A 98 -0.19 -11.00 -0.32
N ARG A 99 -0.71 -11.76 0.63
CA ARG A 99 -1.92 -12.56 0.48
C ARG A 99 -3.14 -11.71 0.13
N ASN A 100 -3.18 -10.48 0.59
CA ASN A 100 -4.25 -9.53 0.29
C ASN A 100 -3.98 -8.68 -0.96
N GLY A 101 -3.00 -9.07 -1.78
CA GLY A 101 -2.74 -8.44 -3.06
C GLY A 101 -1.81 -7.25 -3.04
N PHE A 102 -1.22 -6.93 -1.89
CA PHE A 102 -0.23 -5.86 -1.80
C PHE A 102 1.12 -6.31 -2.36
N ARG A 103 1.85 -5.37 -2.90
CA ARG A 103 3.20 -5.54 -3.43
C ARG A 103 4.14 -4.54 -2.82
N TYR A 104 5.44 -4.86 -2.80
CA TYR A 104 6.45 -3.88 -2.42
C TYR A 104 6.48 -2.73 -3.41
N LEU A 105 6.46 -1.52 -2.92
CA LEU A 105 6.64 -0.35 -3.78
C LEU A 105 8.07 -0.30 -4.32
N VAL A 106 9.04 -0.64 -3.49
CA VAL A 106 10.45 -0.77 -3.87
C VAL A 106 10.92 -2.17 -3.45
N GLU A 107 11.20 -3.04 -4.39
CA GLU A 107 11.56 -4.44 -4.09
C GLU A 107 12.88 -4.56 -3.33
N ASP A 108 13.88 -3.80 -3.75
CA ASP A 108 15.19 -3.79 -3.09
C ASP A 108 15.14 -2.93 -1.83
N GLU A 109 15.39 -3.54 -0.69
CA GLU A 109 15.34 -2.88 0.61
C GLU A 109 16.34 -1.73 0.74
N ARG A 110 17.51 -1.82 0.11
CA ARG A 110 18.50 -0.73 0.10
C ARG A 110 18.00 0.48 -0.69
N LEU A 111 17.33 0.24 -1.81
CA LEU A 111 16.73 1.31 -2.59
C LEU A 111 15.54 1.92 -1.85
N GLU A 112 14.77 1.12 -1.13
CA GLU A 112 13.70 1.63 -0.28
C GLU A 112 14.25 2.53 0.81
N ALA A 113 15.35 2.15 1.45
CA ALA A 113 16.01 2.98 2.45
C ALA A 113 16.37 4.37 1.92
N LYS A 114 16.87 4.43 0.69
CA LYS A 114 17.14 5.71 0.02
C LYS A 114 15.86 6.46 -0.31
N TYR A 115 14.84 5.75 -0.78
CA TYR A 115 13.54 6.34 -1.15
C TYR A 115 12.87 7.03 0.04
N VAL A 116 12.90 6.40 1.22
CA VAL A 116 12.30 6.97 2.43
C VAL A 116 13.24 7.89 3.21
N GLY A 117 14.48 8.08 2.74
CA GLY A 117 15.45 8.99 3.38
C GLY A 117 16.17 8.39 4.58
N ILE A 118 16.18 7.08 4.73
CA ILE A 118 16.92 6.36 5.77
C ILE A 118 18.25 5.88 5.20
N GLY A 119 19.33 6.04 5.96
CA GLY A 119 20.65 5.58 5.53
C GLY A 119 20.75 4.04 5.47
N VAL A 120 21.50 3.52 4.49
CA VAL A 120 21.70 2.08 4.29
C VAL A 120 22.34 1.37 5.49
N GLY A 121 22.96 2.12 6.41
CA GLY A 121 23.54 1.54 7.63
C GLY A 121 22.53 1.11 8.69
N ARG A 122 21.25 1.38 8.46
CA ARG A 122 20.17 1.01 9.38
C ARG A 122 19.31 -0.18 8.90
N LEU A 123 19.87 -0.98 8.00
CA LEU A 123 19.22 -2.20 7.56
C LEU A 123 19.33 -3.32 8.61
N PRO A 124 18.32 -4.20 8.73
CA PRO A 124 17.07 -4.20 7.98
C PRO A 124 16.13 -3.07 8.40
N LEU A 125 15.29 -2.62 7.47
CA LEU A 125 14.28 -1.61 7.77
C LEU A 125 13.27 -2.12 8.78
N HIS A 126 12.76 -1.24 9.63
CA HIS A 126 11.72 -1.58 10.60
C HIS A 126 10.39 -1.88 9.93
N THR A 127 10.07 -1.13 8.88
CA THR A 127 8.88 -1.33 8.05
C THR A 127 9.24 -1.38 6.58
N ARG A 128 8.40 -2.05 5.78
CA ARG A 128 8.51 -2.07 4.34
C ARG A 128 7.28 -1.38 3.75
N LEU A 129 7.52 -0.55 2.75
CA LEU A 129 6.46 0.17 2.06
C LEU A 129 5.81 -0.74 1.02
N MET A 130 4.51 -0.96 1.16
CA MET A 130 3.73 -1.80 0.26
C MET A 130 2.53 -1.03 -0.27
N TYR A 131 2.03 -1.42 -1.44
CA TYR A 131 0.89 -0.76 -2.07
C TYR A 131 -0.08 -1.77 -2.67
N PHE A 132 -1.32 -1.34 -2.79
CA PHE A 132 -2.38 -2.04 -3.52
C PHE A 132 -2.99 -1.08 -4.55
N ASP A 133 -3.07 -1.52 -5.81
CA ASP A 133 -3.69 -0.73 -6.88
C ASP A 133 -5.18 -1.05 -6.96
N LEU A 134 -6.02 -0.06 -6.64
CA LEU A 134 -7.48 -0.23 -6.64
C LEU A 134 -8.06 -0.55 -8.02
N LEU A 135 -7.35 -0.21 -9.10
CA LEU A 135 -7.79 -0.55 -10.45
C LEU A 135 -7.60 -2.04 -10.80
N ASN A 136 -6.76 -2.73 -10.06
CA ASN A 136 -6.49 -4.16 -10.28
C ASN A 136 -7.34 -5.08 -9.41
N MET A 137 -8.41 -4.55 -8.82
CA MET A 137 -9.35 -5.40 -8.09
C MET A 137 -10.10 -6.30 -9.07
N GLU A 138 -10.01 -7.60 -8.84
CA GLU A 138 -10.85 -8.55 -9.58
C GLU A 138 -12.32 -8.30 -9.24
N ILE A 139 -13.11 -8.13 -10.27
CA ILE A 139 -14.55 -8.10 -10.14
C ILE A 139 -14.99 -9.56 -10.01
N VAL A 140 -15.31 -9.97 -8.80
CA VAL A 140 -15.98 -11.25 -8.61
C VAL A 140 -17.44 -11.03 -9.00
N GLU A 141 -17.79 -11.43 -10.19
CA GLU A 141 -19.20 -11.54 -10.60
C GLU A 141 -19.81 -12.69 -9.81
N GLU A 142 -20.68 -12.36 -8.89
CA GLU A 142 -21.56 -13.35 -8.26
C GLU A 142 -22.67 -13.76 -9.22
#